data_6401c62ad19abd968ced6fd7a7dbbb31
#
_entry.id   6401c62ad19abd968ced6fd7a7dbbb31
#
_cell.length_a   1.000
_cell.length_b   1.000
_cell.length_c   1.000
_cell.angle_alpha   90.00
_cell.angle_beta   90.00
_cell.angle_gamma   90.00
#
_symmetry.space_group_name_H-M   'P 1'
#
loop_
_entity.id
_entity.type
_entity.pdbx_description
1 polymer ?
#
loop_
_entity_poly.entity_id
_entity_poly.type
_entity_poly.pdbx_seq_one_letter_code
_entity_poly.pdbx_strand_id
1 'polypeptide(L)'
;MAYNRINTLSTITATDQPQDTTWWREWYTLRWGRYYGTYKPGKYLLPCDDVECDRLDIMHKFFLVTRQHEMPNFGGLHSYPLPDQPKILDLGCGTGIWAIEMADRHGGRGRVEGWDLNMTQPESIPPNVSFHRRDYEDPWRDVEPNSFDIIHMRLLNGSVENWPRLYSQVFRHLKPGSGYLEQVEIDWRPQSDGDPRPLAESKLMEWSQKVHRGFARSGKKLEMDPNTKGILEDIGFTVEHKKIIIALNPWPELESKKEMARWFNLGLNQGLEAMTFQSVIHWLGYPEPEVRELIERVKEDMCKREWRTYCTMHVFLARRPLSPGRRA
;
A
#
# COMPACT_ATOMS: atom_id res chain seq x y z
N MET A 1 -15.40 8.94 -14.26
CA MET A 1 -16.59 9.30 -13.45
C MET A 1 -16.15 9.27 -12.01
N ALA A 2 -16.30 10.37 -11.27
CA ALA A 2 -16.03 10.39 -9.84
C ALA A 2 -17.09 9.52 -9.17
N TYR A 3 -16.68 8.42 -8.54
CA TYR A 3 -17.57 7.66 -7.66
C TYR A 3 -17.91 8.57 -6.48
N ASN A 4 -19.17 9.03 -6.44
CA ASN A 4 -19.71 9.68 -5.26
C ASN A 4 -19.74 8.61 -4.15
N ARG A 5 -18.75 8.65 -3.24
CA ARG A 5 -18.90 8.03 -1.93
C ARG A 5 -20.05 8.73 -1.24
N ILE A 6 -21.16 8.05 -1.08
CA ILE A 6 -22.25 8.56 -0.24
C ILE A 6 -21.71 8.58 1.19
N ASN A 7 -21.54 9.79 1.71
CA ASN A 7 -21.13 10.10 3.08
C ASN A 7 -21.99 9.35 4.08
N THR A 8 -21.51 8.28 4.65
CA THR A 8 -22.15 7.63 5.80
C THR A 8 -21.43 7.93 7.12
N LEU A 9 -20.24 8.56 7.09
CA LEU A 9 -19.52 8.96 8.31
C LEU A 9 -19.32 10.47 8.47
N SER A 10 -19.55 11.30 7.45
CA SER A 10 -19.21 12.75 7.48
C SER A 10 -20.30 13.68 8.03
N THR A 11 -21.42 13.17 8.54
CA THR A 11 -22.52 13.99 9.08
C THR A 11 -22.91 13.66 10.51
N ILE A 12 -22.04 13.04 11.30
CA ILE A 12 -22.29 12.95 12.75
C ILE A 12 -21.73 14.21 13.40
N THR A 13 -22.50 15.31 13.32
CA THR A 13 -22.35 16.43 14.25
C THR A 13 -22.78 15.95 15.64
N ALA A 14 -22.14 16.45 16.69
CA ALA A 14 -22.33 16.05 18.10
C ALA A 14 -23.78 16.15 18.64
N THR A 15 -24.77 16.50 17.83
CA THR A 15 -26.16 16.72 18.19
C THR A 15 -27.15 15.70 17.63
N ASP A 16 -26.76 14.86 16.64
CA ASP A 16 -27.60 13.80 16.10
C ASP A 16 -27.01 12.41 16.45
N GLN A 17 -27.23 11.97 17.68
CA GLN A 17 -27.01 10.57 18.06
C GLN A 17 -28.29 9.76 17.82
N PRO A 18 -28.33 8.86 16.84
CA PRO A 18 -29.38 7.85 16.80
C PRO A 18 -29.20 6.90 17.98
N GLN A 19 -30.27 6.57 18.65
CA GLN A 19 -30.33 5.80 19.90
C GLN A 19 -29.97 4.30 19.76
N ASP A 20 -29.14 3.87 18.84
CA ASP A 20 -28.59 2.49 18.84
C ASP A 20 -27.45 2.30 17.84
N THR A 21 -26.30 2.94 18.07
CA THR A 21 -25.13 2.84 17.17
C THR A 21 -23.87 2.41 17.90
N THR A 22 -23.93 1.28 18.59
CA THR A 22 -22.73 0.66 19.22
C THR A 22 -21.98 -0.30 18.28
N TRP A 23 -22.59 -0.70 17.16
CA TRP A 23 -22.01 -1.68 16.24
C TRP A 23 -20.66 -1.26 15.65
N TRP A 24 -20.45 0.04 15.37
CA TRP A 24 -19.16 0.54 14.85
C TRP A 24 -18.03 0.48 15.90
N ARG A 25 -18.35 0.57 17.20
CA ARG A 25 -17.36 0.46 18.29
C ARG A 25 -16.74 -0.93 18.40
N GLU A 26 -17.40 -1.93 17.89
CA GLU A 26 -16.86 -3.30 17.82
C GLU A 26 -15.77 -3.42 16.76
N TRP A 27 -15.82 -2.56 15.73
CA TRP A 27 -14.93 -2.64 14.57
C TRP A 27 -13.84 -1.58 14.53
N TYR A 28 -14.01 -0.46 15.28
CA TYR A 28 -13.10 0.68 15.25
C TYR A 28 -12.85 1.25 16.63
N THR A 29 -11.62 1.77 16.85
CA THR A 29 -11.23 2.51 18.05
C THR A 29 -10.72 3.89 17.66
N LEU A 30 -11.16 4.93 18.38
CA LEU A 30 -10.70 6.30 18.19
C LEU A 30 -9.44 6.57 19.01
N ARG A 31 -8.36 6.97 18.34
CA ARG A 31 -7.11 7.41 18.98
C ARG A 31 -6.53 8.62 18.23
N TRP A 32 -6.13 9.64 18.95
CA TRP A 32 -5.51 10.86 18.37
C TRP A 32 -6.36 11.51 17.26
N GLY A 33 -7.68 11.42 17.33
CA GLY A 33 -8.60 11.95 16.32
C GLY A 33 -8.75 11.08 15.07
N ARG A 34 -8.15 9.87 15.03
CA ARG A 34 -8.19 8.93 13.90
C ARG A 34 -8.85 7.61 14.33
N TYR A 35 -9.52 6.92 13.39
CA TYR A 35 -10.12 5.62 13.63
C TYR A 35 -9.21 4.48 13.17
N TYR A 36 -9.05 3.48 14.04
CA TYR A 36 -8.23 2.28 13.80
C TYR A 36 -9.08 1.03 13.91
N GLY A 37 -8.85 0.05 13.02
CA GLY A 37 -9.57 -1.22 13.03
C GLY A 37 -9.26 -2.06 14.27
N THR A 38 -10.27 -2.77 14.78
CA THR A 38 -10.17 -3.66 15.94
C THR A 38 -10.04 -5.13 15.57
N TYR A 39 -10.23 -5.49 14.29
CA TYR A 39 -9.98 -6.85 13.82
C TYR A 39 -8.46 -7.12 13.81
N LYS A 40 -8.02 -8.12 14.59
CA LYS A 40 -6.60 -8.41 14.84
C LYS A 40 -5.81 -7.17 15.31
N PRO A 41 -6.06 -6.68 16.52
CA PRO A 41 -5.44 -5.44 17.03
C PRO A 41 -3.92 -5.49 16.94
N GLY A 42 -3.31 -4.38 16.49
CA GLY A 42 -1.86 -4.28 16.33
C GLY A 42 -1.30 -4.92 15.05
N LYS A 43 -2.11 -5.61 14.25
CA LYS A 43 -1.70 -6.18 12.96
C LYS A 43 -1.45 -5.09 11.91
N TYR A 44 -2.29 -4.08 11.85
CA TYR A 44 -2.16 -2.91 10.99
C TYR A 44 -2.05 -1.63 11.82
N LEU A 45 -1.04 -0.81 11.54
CA LEU A 45 -0.72 0.36 12.37
C LEU A 45 -1.32 1.67 11.85
N LEU A 46 -1.84 1.71 10.62
CA LEU A 46 -2.41 2.92 10.05
C LEU A 46 -3.91 2.99 10.37
N PRO A 47 -4.50 4.20 10.35
CA PRO A 47 -5.95 4.35 10.50
C PRO A 47 -6.72 3.74 9.33
N CYS A 48 -8.04 3.68 9.45
CA CYS A 48 -8.95 3.18 8.42
C CYS A 48 -10.18 4.09 8.25
N ASP A 49 -10.02 5.38 8.53
CA ASP A 49 -11.03 6.42 8.38
C ASP A 49 -11.06 7.00 6.94
N ASP A 50 -12.03 7.90 6.69
CA ASP A 50 -12.21 8.51 5.37
C ASP A 50 -10.97 9.27 4.90
N VAL A 51 -10.25 9.94 5.82
CA VAL A 51 -9.01 10.66 5.48
C VAL A 51 -7.93 9.68 4.97
N GLU A 52 -7.82 8.50 5.59
CA GLU A 52 -6.92 7.46 5.11
C GLU A 52 -7.40 6.86 3.79
N CYS A 53 -8.69 6.66 3.61
CA CYS A 53 -9.26 6.20 2.35
C CYS A 53 -8.96 7.18 1.20
N ASP A 54 -9.14 8.47 1.41
CA ASP A 54 -8.80 9.52 0.43
C ASP A 54 -7.32 9.51 0.08
N ARG A 55 -6.45 9.32 1.10
CA ARG A 55 -5.00 9.18 0.88
C ARG A 55 -4.68 7.95 0.01
N LEU A 56 -5.32 6.81 0.27
CA LEU A 56 -5.11 5.59 -0.52
C LEU A 56 -5.55 5.79 -1.98
N ASP A 57 -6.64 6.49 -2.24
CA ASP A 57 -7.12 6.81 -3.58
C ASP A 57 -6.17 7.78 -4.31
N ILE A 58 -5.60 8.77 -3.61
CA ILE A 58 -4.55 9.64 -4.13
C ILE A 58 -3.29 8.83 -4.48
N MET A 59 -2.88 7.92 -3.60
CA MET A 59 -1.76 7.02 -3.88
C MET A 59 -2.06 6.09 -5.06
N HIS A 60 -3.29 5.62 -5.22
CA HIS A 60 -3.67 4.86 -6.42
C HIS A 60 -3.45 5.69 -7.70
N LYS A 61 -3.88 6.95 -7.72
CA LYS A 61 -3.62 7.86 -8.86
C LYS A 61 -2.12 8.05 -9.10
N PHE A 62 -1.32 8.21 -8.03
CA PHE A 62 0.13 8.26 -8.13
C PHE A 62 0.71 7.02 -8.83
N PHE A 63 0.27 5.82 -8.46
CA PHE A 63 0.74 4.57 -9.08
C PHE A 63 0.35 4.49 -10.55
N LEU A 64 -0.86 4.90 -10.94
CA LEU A 64 -1.29 4.94 -12.34
C LEU A 64 -0.41 5.87 -13.17
N VAL A 65 -0.17 7.09 -12.70
CA VAL A 65 0.71 8.07 -13.34
C VAL A 65 2.14 7.54 -13.46
N THR A 66 2.66 6.95 -12.39
CA THR A 66 4.01 6.37 -12.39
C THR A 66 4.13 5.23 -13.41
N ARG A 67 3.14 4.34 -13.48
CA ARG A 67 3.12 3.25 -14.47
C ARG A 67 3.05 3.78 -15.89
N GLN A 68 2.24 4.78 -16.15
CA GLN A 68 2.13 5.41 -17.47
C GLN A 68 3.47 5.94 -17.98
N HIS A 69 4.27 6.56 -17.11
CA HIS A 69 5.53 7.19 -17.48
C HIS A 69 6.73 6.22 -17.43
N GLU A 70 6.76 5.33 -16.45
CA GLU A 70 7.91 4.47 -16.18
C GLU A 70 7.78 3.07 -16.73
N MET A 71 6.55 2.63 -17.01
CA MET A 71 6.23 1.27 -17.46
C MET A 71 5.23 1.27 -18.62
N PRO A 72 5.47 2.02 -19.71
CA PRO A 72 4.47 2.25 -20.77
C PRO A 72 4.06 0.98 -21.52
N ASN A 73 4.92 -0.04 -21.54
CA ASN A 73 4.66 -1.33 -22.18
C ASN A 73 3.77 -2.27 -21.33
N PHE A 74 3.52 -1.91 -20.09
CA PHE A 74 2.73 -2.68 -19.13
C PHE A 74 1.45 -1.91 -18.82
N GLY A 75 0.41 -2.08 -19.57
CA GLY A 75 -0.83 -1.28 -19.48
C GLY A 75 -1.35 -0.98 -18.06
N GLY A 76 -1.26 0.24 -17.65
CA GLY A 76 -1.93 0.94 -16.51
C GLY A 76 -2.09 0.23 -15.16
N LEU A 77 -2.83 -0.86 -15.05
CA LEU A 77 -3.16 -1.50 -13.77
C LEU A 77 -2.31 -2.73 -13.42
N HIS A 78 -1.83 -3.45 -14.42
CA HIS A 78 -1.04 -4.68 -14.25
C HIS A 78 0.00 -4.82 -15.36
N SER A 79 0.97 -5.74 -15.20
CA SER A 79 2.16 -5.79 -16.05
C SER A 79 2.10 -6.80 -17.18
N TYR A 80 1.53 -7.98 -16.97
CA TYR A 80 1.49 -9.02 -17.98
C TYR A 80 0.08 -9.24 -18.54
N PRO A 81 -0.05 -9.70 -19.80
CA PRO A 81 -1.35 -10.05 -20.36
C PRO A 81 -2.08 -11.07 -19.48
N LEU A 82 -3.39 -10.87 -19.33
CA LEU A 82 -4.29 -11.77 -18.62
C LEU A 82 -5.22 -12.46 -19.62
N PRO A 83 -5.76 -13.65 -19.31
CA PRO A 83 -6.79 -14.29 -20.12
C PRO A 83 -8.08 -13.45 -20.15
N ASP A 84 -9.00 -13.80 -21.03
CA ASP A 84 -10.26 -13.06 -21.20
C ASP A 84 -11.15 -13.08 -19.94
N GLN A 85 -11.09 -14.15 -19.16
CA GLN A 85 -11.79 -14.31 -17.89
C GLN A 85 -10.78 -14.59 -16.74
N PRO A 86 -10.04 -13.57 -16.30
CA PRO A 86 -9.01 -13.78 -15.29
C PRO A 86 -9.59 -14.01 -13.89
N LYS A 87 -8.90 -14.81 -13.08
CA LYS A 87 -9.11 -14.87 -11.64
C LYS A 87 -8.04 -14.07 -10.94
N ILE A 88 -8.43 -13.01 -10.27
CA ILE A 88 -7.58 -11.96 -9.72
C ILE A 88 -7.75 -11.89 -8.21
N LEU A 89 -6.64 -11.73 -7.49
CA LEU A 89 -6.65 -11.50 -6.04
C LEU A 89 -5.81 -10.26 -5.71
N ASP A 90 -6.41 -9.34 -4.93
CA ASP A 90 -5.77 -8.14 -4.39
C ASP A 90 -5.61 -8.27 -2.87
N LEU A 91 -4.37 -8.44 -2.40
CA LEU A 91 -4.05 -8.57 -0.98
C LEU A 91 -3.76 -7.20 -0.36
N GLY A 92 -4.49 -6.86 0.72
CA GLY A 92 -4.46 -5.52 1.30
C GLY A 92 -5.13 -4.50 0.37
N CYS A 93 -6.34 -4.83 -0.10
CA CYS A 93 -7.03 -4.08 -1.14
C CYS A 93 -7.45 -2.65 -0.72
N GLY A 94 -7.42 -2.31 0.57
CA GLY A 94 -7.78 -0.99 1.10
C GLY A 94 -9.17 -0.54 0.65
N THR A 95 -9.27 0.57 -0.08
CA THR A 95 -10.55 1.08 -0.62
C THR A 95 -11.15 0.23 -1.73
N GLY A 96 -10.42 -0.79 -2.21
CA GLY A 96 -10.86 -1.64 -3.32
C GLY A 96 -10.76 -1.01 -4.70
N ILE A 97 -10.28 0.22 -4.82
CA ILE A 97 -10.26 0.98 -6.08
C ILE A 97 -9.50 0.23 -7.20
N TRP A 98 -8.35 -0.40 -6.89
CA TRP A 98 -7.61 -1.18 -7.88
C TRP A 98 -8.40 -2.40 -8.36
N ALA A 99 -9.02 -3.14 -7.44
CA ALA A 99 -9.83 -4.32 -7.76
C ALA A 99 -11.06 -3.96 -8.62
N ILE A 100 -11.73 -2.84 -8.32
CA ILE A 100 -12.87 -2.32 -9.08
C ILE A 100 -12.42 -1.92 -10.49
N GLU A 101 -11.33 -1.15 -10.63
CA GLU A 101 -10.81 -0.77 -11.95
C GLU A 101 -10.33 -1.97 -12.77
N MET A 102 -9.80 -3.01 -12.13
CA MET A 102 -9.47 -4.27 -12.81
C MET A 102 -10.72 -4.96 -13.36
N ALA A 103 -11.81 -5.01 -12.61
CA ALA A 103 -13.07 -5.59 -13.06
C ALA A 103 -13.66 -4.80 -14.25
N ASP A 104 -13.66 -3.48 -14.18
CA ASP A 104 -14.14 -2.60 -15.25
C ASP A 104 -13.32 -2.78 -16.53
N ARG A 105 -11.99 -2.87 -16.40
CA ARG A 105 -11.08 -3.08 -17.56
C ARG A 105 -11.36 -4.36 -18.30
N HIS A 106 -11.75 -5.42 -17.59
CA HIS A 106 -12.13 -6.70 -18.18
C HIS A 106 -13.62 -6.77 -18.59
N GLY A 107 -14.34 -5.64 -18.55
CA GLY A 107 -15.75 -5.54 -18.96
C GLY A 107 -16.68 -6.45 -18.16
N GLY A 108 -16.41 -6.60 -16.87
CA GLY A 108 -17.17 -7.48 -15.99
C GLY A 108 -16.90 -8.97 -16.17
N ARG A 109 -15.92 -9.35 -17.02
CA ARG A 109 -15.50 -10.74 -17.24
C ARG A 109 -14.41 -11.14 -16.24
N GLY A 110 -14.38 -12.43 -15.91
CA GLY A 110 -13.46 -12.94 -14.87
C GLY A 110 -14.00 -12.68 -13.45
N ARG A 111 -13.15 -12.86 -12.48
CA ARG A 111 -13.47 -12.71 -11.05
C ARG A 111 -12.36 -11.95 -10.33
N VAL A 112 -12.72 -10.94 -9.56
CA VAL A 112 -11.78 -10.16 -8.76
C VAL A 112 -12.14 -10.30 -7.29
N GLU A 113 -11.19 -10.74 -6.49
CA GLU A 113 -11.32 -10.84 -5.04
C GLU A 113 -10.36 -9.86 -4.38
N GLY A 114 -10.81 -9.08 -3.40
CA GLY A 114 -9.98 -8.24 -2.55
C GLY A 114 -10.05 -8.68 -1.09
N TRP A 115 -8.89 -8.78 -0.43
CA TRP A 115 -8.80 -9.11 0.98
C TRP A 115 -8.17 -7.97 1.76
N ASP A 116 -8.81 -7.59 2.87
CA ASP A 116 -8.30 -6.60 3.80
C ASP A 116 -8.72 -6.93 5.24
N LEU A 117 -8.03 -6.35 6.21
CA LEU A 117 -8.44 -6.41 7.62
C LEU A 117 -9.60 -5.46 7.91
N ASN A 118 -9.70 -4.36 7.16
CA ASN A 118 -10.70 -3.32 7.31
C ASN A 118 -11.66 -3.31 6.10
N MET A 119 -12.96 -3.25 6.38
CA MET A 119 -13.97 -3.20 5.32
C MET A 119 -14.28 -1.73 4.99
N THR A 120 -13.38 -1.10 4.22
CA THR A 120 -13.47 0.31 3.79
C THR A 120 -13.92 0.46 2.33
N GLN A 121 -14.30 -0.64 1.69
CA GLN A 121 -14.72 -0.68 0.29
C GLN A 121 -16.16 -0.13 0.15
N PRO A 122 -16.51 0.41 -1.04
CA PRO A 122 -17.86 0.93 -1.28
C PRO A 122 -18.92 -0.19 -1.28
N GLU A 123 -20.15 0.13 -0.90
CA GLU A 123 -21.29 -0.81 -0.92
C GLU A 123 -21.69 -1.22 -2.34
N SER A 124 -21.60 -0.28 -3.30
CA SER A 124 -21.92 -0.54 -4.70
C SER A 124 -20.66 -0.90 -5.47
N ILE A 125 -20.55 -2.16 -5.87
CA ILE A 125 -19.40 -2.74 -6.57
C ILE A 125 -19.84 -3.50 -7.81
N PRO A 126 -18.96 -3.70 -8.82
CA PRO A 126 -19.26 -4.55 -9.97
C PRO A 126 -19.60 -5.99 -9.53
N PRO A 127 -20.53 -6.68 -10.25
CA PRO A 127 -21.04 -7.99 -9.83
C PRO A 127 -19.97 -9.11 -9.84
N ASN A 128 -18.86 -8.90 -10.51
CA ASN A 128 -17.71 -9.82 -10.56
C ASN A 128 -16.60 -9.48 -9.56
N VAL A 129 -16.82 -8.51 -8.65
CA VAL A 129 -15.93 -8.14 -7.56
C VAL A 129 -16.50 -8.65 -6.24
N SER A 130 -15.63 -9.13 -5.35
CA SER A 130 -15.97 -9.46 -3.97
C SER A 130 -14.88 -9.01 -3.02
N PHE A 131 -15.27 -8.52 -1.83
CA PHE A 131 -14.33 -8.15 -0.78
C PHE A 131 -14.55 -9.02 0.45
N HIS A 132 -13.44 -9.42 1.09
CA HIS A 132 -13.47 -10.30 2.26
C HIS A 132 -12.60 -9.74 3.37
N ARG A 133 -13.15 -9.67 4.60
CA ARG A 133 -12.36 -9.37 5.79
C ARG A 133 -11.49 -10.58 6.10
N ARG A 134 -10.19 -10.46 5.79
CA ARG A 134 -9.25 -11.58 5.90
C ARG A 134 -7.83 -11.09 6.14
N ASP A 135 -7.13 -11.75 7.03
CA ASP A 135 -5.69 -11.64 7.15
C ASP A 135 -5.02 -12.56 6.11
N TYR A 136 -4.33 -11.98 5.16
CA TYR A 136 -3.64 -12.72 4.11
C TYR A 136 -2.45 -13.55 4.63
N GLU A 137 -2.00 -13.35 5.87
CA GLU A 137 -1.00 -14.22 6.49
C GLU A 137 -1.61 -15.46 7.18
N ASP A 138 -2.94 -15.52 7.36
CA ASP A 138 -3.60 -16.75 7.80
C ASP A 138 -3.48 -17.85 6.74
N PRO A 139 -3.56 -19.14 7.11
CA PRO A 139 -3.54 -20.23 6.14
C PRO A 139 -4.71 -20.16 5.15
N TRP A 140 -4.44 -20.25 3.85
CA TRP A 140 -5.45 -20.20 2.77
C TRP A 140 -6.09 -21.57 2.53
N ARG A 141 -6.73 -22.16 3.56
CA ARG A 141 -7.26 -23.53 3.52
C ARG A 141 -8.49 -23.70 2.63
N ASP A 142 -9.27 -22.64 2.48
CA ASP A 142 -10.51 -22.54 1.72
C ASP A 142 -10.31 -21.98 0.31
N VAL A 143 -9.06 -21.73 -0.07
CA VAL A 143 -8.69 -21.19 -1.38
C VAL A 143 -8.12 -22.30 -2.25
N GLU A 144 -8.65 -22.42 -3.47
CA GLU A 144 -8.21 -23.44 -4.42
C GLU A 144 -6.76 -23.17 -4.88
N PRO A 145 -5.82 -24.12 -4.74
CA PRO A 145 -4.48 -23.99 -5.27
C PRO A 145 -4.47 -23.87 -6.80
N ASN A 146 -3.44 -23.24 -7.37
CA ASN A 146 -3.25 -23.13 -8.83
C ASN A 146 -4.40 -22.42 -9.55
N SER A 147 -5.08 -21.48 -8.90
CA SER A 147 -6.33 -20.92 -9.41
C SER A 147 -6.22 -19.47 -9.90
N PHE A 148 -5.30 -18.65 -9.39
CA PHE A 148 -5.20 -17.24 -9.75
C PHE A 148 -4.27 -16.99 -10.94
N ASP A 149 -4.69 -16.08 -11.82
CA ASP A 149 -3.87 -15.58 -12.93
C ASP A 149 -2.94 -14.47 -12.46
N ILE A 150 -3.41 -13.63 -11.53
CA ILE A 150 -2.61 -12.59 -10.86
C ILE A 150 -2.96 -12.54 -9.38
N ILE A 151 -1.94 -12.39 -8.54
CA ILE A 151 -2.06 -11.94 -7.17
C ILE A 151 -1.31 -10.61 -7.07
N HIS A 152 -2.02 -9.56 -6.66
CA HIS A 152 -1.49 -8.20 -6.53
C HIS A 152 -1.26 -7.85 -5.07
N MET A 153 -0.18 -7.15 -4.79
CA MET A 153 0.18 -6.60 -3.48
C MET A 153 0.74 -5.19 -3.65
N ARG A 154 0.28 -4.26 -2.82
CA ARG A 154 0.78 -2.89 -2.88
C ARG A 154 0.82 -2.23 -1.50
N LEU A 155 2.00 -1.68 -1.13
CA LEU A 155 2.23 -0.99 0.14
C LEU A 155 1.93 -1.87 1.36
N LEU A 156 2.35 -3.12 1.34
CA LEU A 156 2.18 -4.06 2.44
C LEU A 156 3.36 -4.04 3.45
N ASN A 157 4.46 -3.36 3.14
CA ASN A 157 5.52 -3.12 4.11
C ASN A 157 4.94 -2.44 5.37
N GLY A 158 5.34 -2.92 6.54
CA GLY A 158 4.78 -2.47 7.81
C GLY A 158 3.52 -3.20 8.27
N SER A 159 2.97 -4.13 7.47
CA SER A 159 1.82 -4.97 7.85
C SER A 159 2.09 -6.48 7.78
N VAL A 160 3.04 -6.92 6.95
CA VAL A 160 3.47 -8.32 6.85
C VAL A 160 4.53 -8.64 7.91
N GLU A 161 4.32 -9.74 8.62
CA GLU A 161 5.25 -10.25 9.63
C GLU A 161 6.22 -11.29 9.06
N ASN A 162 5.74 -12.11 8.11
CA ASN A 162 6.52 -13.20 7.53
C ASN A 162 6.38 -13.27 6.00
N TRP A 163 7.21 -12.48 5.30
CA TRP A 163 7.25 -12.44 3.85
C TRP A 163 7.49 -13.80 3.18
N PRO A 164 8.46 -14.63 3.59
CA PRO A 164 8.68 -15.95 2.98
C PRO A 164 7.44 -16.85 3.06
N ARG A 165 6.72 -16.82 4.19
CA ARG A 165 5.48 -17.60 4.35
C ARG A 165 4.38 -17.08 3.43
N LEU A 166 4.19 -15.74 3.33
CA LEU A 166 3.20 -15.14 2.46
C LEU A 166 3.51 -15.46 0.99
N TYR A 167 4.75 -15.30 0.55
CA TYR A 167 5.17 -15.63 -0.81
C TYR A 167 4.97 -17.12 -1.14
N SER A 168 5.18 -18.02 -0.19
CA SER A 168 4.92 -19.44 -0.38
C SER A 168 3.43 -19.74 -0.58
N GLN A 169 2.54 -19.03 0.15
CA GLN A 169 1.09 -19.12 -0.06
C GLN A 169 0.71 -18.59 -1.45
N VAL A 170 1.23 -17.42 -1.82
CA VAL A 170 1.02 -16.82 -3.15
C VAL A 170 1.47 -17.78 -4.26
N PHE A 171 2.69 -18.32 -4.16
CA PHE A 171 3.21 -19.27 -5.14
C PHE A 171 2.28 -20.47 -5.34
N ARG A 172 1.83 -21.06 -4.23
CA ARG A 172 0.93 -22.23 -4.27
C ARG A 172 -0.38 -21.96 -4.99
N HIS A 173 -0.92 -20.73 -4.90
CA HIS A 173 -2.25 -20.42 -5.41
C HIS A 173 -2.25 -19.78 -6.80
N LEU A 174 -1.12 -19.31 -7.30
CA LEU A 174 -0.96 -18.87 -8.68
C LEU A 174 -1.00 -20.07 -9.64
N LYS A 175 -1.52 -19.88 -10.86
CA LYS A 175 -1.51 -20.88 -11.93
C LYS A 175 -0.08 -21.19 -12.38
N PRO A 176 0.34 -22.48 -12.47
CA PRO A 176 1.64 -22.82 -13.03
C PRO A 176 1.78 -22.37 -14.49
N GLY A 177 2.93 -21.81 -14.84
CA GLY A 177 3.28 -21.39 -16.21
C GLY A 177 2.72 -20.04 -16.65
N SER A 178 1.58 -19.59 -16.12
CA SER A 178 0.94 -18.34 -16.53
C SER A 178 0.72 -17.35 -15.39
N GLY A 179 0.50 -17.84 -14.17
CA GLY A 179 0.20 -16.99 -13.03
C GLY A 179 1.40 -16.18 -12.54
N TYR A 180 1.15 -14.95 -12.07
CA TYR A 180 2.21 -14.11 -11.53
C TYR A 180 1.75 -13.27 -10.33
N LEU A 181 2.72 -12.97 -9.47
CA LEU A 181 2.64 -11.98 -8.43
C LEU A 181 3.10 -10.63 -9.00
N GLU A 182 2.35 -9.58 -8.76
CA GLU A 182 2.82 -8.20 -8.89
C GLU A 182 2.85 -7.56 -7.51
N GLN A 183 4.04 -7.20 -7.05
CA GLN A 183 4.23 -6.51 -5.78
C GLN A 183 4.85 -5.14 -6.03
N VAL A 184 4.24 -4.09 -5.44
CA VAL A 184 4.71 -2.71 -5.54
C VAL A 184 4.88 -2.14 -4.13
N GLU A 185 6.12 -1.77 -3.79
CA GLU A 185 6.47 -1.23 -2.48
C GLU A 185 7.24 0.08 -2.61
N ILE A 186 7.15 0.93 -1.59
CA ILE A 186 7.96 2.14 -1.47
C ILE A 186 8.93 1.96 -0.30
N ASP A 187 10.22 2.17 -0.56
CA ASP A 187 11.19 2.38 0.52
C ASP A 187 11.04 3.82 1.02
N TRP A 188 10.45 3.94 2.22
CA TRP A 188 10.13 5.22 2.84
C TRP A 188 11.34 5.96 3.45
N ARG A 189 12.55 5.49 3.17
CA ARG A 189 13.79 6.18 3.56
C ARG A 189 14.11 7.26 2.54
N PRO A 190 14.04 8.55 2.91
CA PRO A 190 14.35 9.64 2.00
C PRO A 190 15.85 9.65 1.68
N GLN A 191 16.17 9.88 0.43
CA GLN A 191 17.51 10.03 -0.11
C GLN A 191 17.64 11.37 -0.82
N SER A 192 18.87 11.81 -1.11
CA SER A 192 19.15 13.02 -1.86
C SER A 192 19.94 12.69 -3.13
N ASP A 193 19.54 13.32 -4.26
CA ASP A 193 20.28 13.29 -5.53
C ASP A 193 21.28 14.46 -5.63
N GLY A 194 21.47 15.22 -4.54
CA GLY A 194 22.41 16.32 -4.41
C GLY A 194 23.33 16.14 -3.21
N ASP A 195 23.59 17.24 -2.48
CA ASP A 195 24.30 17.17 -1.20
C ASP A 195 23.41 16.47 -0.16
N PRO A 196 23.84 15.34 0.43
CA PRO A 196 23.03 14.62 1.39
C PRO A 196 23.01 15.24 2.80
N ARG A 197 23.94 16.20 3.09
CA ARG A 197 24.10 16.76 4.44
C ARG A 197 22.86 17.51 4.94
N PRO A 198 22.20 18.39 4.16
CA PRO A 198 20.99 19.06 4.62
C PRO A 198 19.85 18.09 4.93
N LEU A 199 19.71 17.03 4.16
CA LEU A 199 18.73 15.98 4.43
C LEU A 199 19.06 15.19 5.70
N ALA A 200 20.32 14.84 5.92
CA ALA A 200 20.77 14.06 7.08
C ALA A 200 20.45 14.76 8.41
N GLU A 201 20.47 16.09 8.45
CA GLU A 201 20.19 16.93 9.62
C GLU A 201 18.72 17.40 9.69
N SER A 202 17.87 16.97 8.76
CA SER A 202 16.50 17.47 8.57
C SER A 202 15.50 16.80 9.53
N LYS A 203 14.35 17.46 9.71
CA LYS A 203 13.19 16.87 10.39
C LYS A 203 12.56 15.74 9.58
N LEU A 204 12.66 15.78 8.26
CA LEU A 204 12.25 14.69 7.38
C LEU A 204 13.04 13.40 7.66
N MET A 205 14.37 13.48 7.84
CA MET A 205 15.18 12.31 8.20
C MET A 205 14.89 11.85 9.62
N GLU A 206 14.78 12.76 10.60
CA GLU A 206 14.41 12.45 11.98
C GLU A 206 13.07 11.69 12.02
N TRP A 207 12.06 12.19 11.30
CA TRP A 207 10.76 11.57 11.19
C TRP A 207 10.86 10.16 10.60
N SER A 208 11.52 10.00 9.47
CA SER A 208 11.71 8.70 8.83
C SER A 208 12.32 7.69 9.77
N GLN A 209 13.40 8.07 10.50
CA GLN A 209 14.06 7.20 11.49
C GLN A 209 13.13 6.82 12.65
N LYS A 210 12.32 7.77 13.17
CA LYS A 210 11.36 7.50 14.24
C LYS A 210 10.26 6.54 13.76
N VAL A 211 9.69 6.78 12.61
CA VAL A 211 8.64 5.93 12.03
C VAL A 211 9.16 4.50 11.81
N HIS A 212 10.31 4.32 11.16
CA HIS A 212 10.93 3.00 10.96
C HIS A 212 11.19 2.29 12.30
N ARG A 213 11.73 2.99 13.29
CA ARG A 213 11.98 2.43 14.64
C ARG A 213 10.66 2.04 15.32
N GLY A 214 9.59 2.83 15.16
CA GLY A 214 8.27 2.54 15.74
C GLY A 214 7.66 1.28 15.12
N PHE A 215 7.71 1.14 13.79
CA PHE A 215 7.29 -0.08 13.11
C PHE A 215 8.13 -1.29 13.56
N ALA A 216 9.45 -1.18 13.61
CA ALA A 216 10.32 -2.26 14.08
C ALA A 216 10.00 -2.69 15.51
N ARG A 217 9.68 -1.73 16.41
CA ARG A 217 9.28 -2.03 17.81
C ARG A 217 7.93 -2.76 17.89
N SER A 218 7.04 -2.57 16.91
CA SER A 218 5.78 -3.32 16.82
C SER A 218 5.95 -4.75 16.25
N GLY A 219 7.17 -5.15 15.92
CA GLY A 219 7.48 -6.42 15.28
C GLY A 219 7.33 -6.41 13.75
N LYS A 220 7.09 -5.25 13.13
CA LYS A 220 6.91 -5.10 11.68
C LYS A 220 8.04 -4.29 11.08
N LYS A 221 8.36 -4.58 9.82
CA LYS A 221 9.38 -3.83 9.07
C LYS A 221 8.70 -2.98 8.01
N LEU A 222 8.91 -1.67 8.11
CA LEU A 222 8.49 -0.73 7.05
C LEU A 222 9.53 -0.69 5.92
N GLU A 223 10.72 -1.16 6.20
CA GLU A 223 11.85 -1.20 5.29
C GLU A 223 11.68 -2.27 4.23
N MET A 224 12.09 -1.95 3.01
CA MET A 224 12.21 -2.94 1.94
C MET A 224 13.35 -3.90 2.25
N ASP A 225 13.09 -5.21 2.28
CA ASP A 225 14.15 -6.21 2.41
C ASP A 225 14.98 -6.22 1.11
N PRO A 226 16.27 -5.92 1.15
CA PRO A 226 17.11 -5.89 -0.05
C PRO A 226 17.21 -7.26 -0.74
N ASN A 227 16.94 -8.36 -0.02
CA ASN A 227 16.94 -9.73 -0.54
C ASN A 227 15.56 -10.22 -1.01
N THR A 228 14.54 -9.35 -1.09
CA THR A 228 13.19 -9.75 -1.52
C THR A 228 13.20 -10.56 -2.82
N LYS A 229 14.00 -10.15 -3.82
CA LYS A 229 14.15 -10.91 -5.07
C LYS A 229 14.69 -12.32 -4.83
N GLY A 230 15.74 -12.47 -4.03
CA GLY A 230 16.32 -13.78 -3.69
C GLY A 230 15.32 -14.68 -2.95
N ILE A 231 14.55 -14.13 -2.00
CA ILE A 231 13.50 -14.87 -1.28
C ILE A 231 12.44 -15.41 -2.25
N LEU A 232 11.99 -14.59 -3.19
CA LEU A 232 11.03 -15.02 -4.22
C LEU A 232 11.61 -16.11 -5.14
N GLU A 233 12.87 -15.95 -5.57
CA GLU A 233 13.58 -16.94 -6.41
C GLU A 233 13.81 -18.26 -5.65
N ASP A 234 14.11 -18.22 -4.36
CA ASP A 234 14.28 -19.41 -3.51
C ASP A 234 12.99 -20.21 -3.36
N ILE A 235 11.82 -19.54 -3.38
CA ILE A 235 10.50 -20.19 -3.40
C ILE A 235 10.20 -20.85 -4.75
N GLY A 236 10.84 -20.39 -5.83
CA GLY A 236 10.70 -20.95 -7.17
C GLY A 236 10.14 -20.01 -8.23
N PHE A 237 9.96 -18.73 -7.93
CA PHE A 237 9.56 -17.74 -8.92
C PHE A 237 10.69 -17.37 -9.88
N THR A 238 10.31 -16.97 -11.10
CA THR A 238 11.17 -16.19 -11.99
C THR A 238 10.84 -14.72 -11.78
N VAL A 239 11.83 -13.90 -11.40
CA VAL A 239 11.58 -12.54 -10.87
C VAL A 239 12.24 -11.46 -11.72
N GLU A 240 11.44 -10.52 -12.20
CA GLU A 240 11.89 -9.22 -12.69
C GLU A 240 11.73 -8.19 -11.57
N HIS A 241 12.73 -7.33 -11.39
CA HIS A 241 12.72 -6.28 -10.36
C HIS A 241 13.09 -4.94 -10.98
N LYS A 242 12.20 -3.97 -10.86
CA LYS A 242 12.43 -2.58 -11.30
C LYS A 242 12.47 -1.65 -10.10
N LYS A 243 13.42 -0.71 -10.12
CA LYS A 243 13.52 0.39 -9.17
C LYS A 243 13.17 1.68 -9.89
N ILE A 244 12.32 2.50 -9.28
CA ILE A 244 11.88 3.78 -9.82
C ILE A 244 12.14 4.87 -8.77
N ILE A 245 12.88 5.90 -9.14
CA ILE A 245 13.12 7.07 -8.28
C ILE A 245 11.87 7.94 -8.30
N ILE A 246 11.36 8.26 -7.10
CA ILE A 246 10.17 9.09 -6.89
C ILE A 246 10.58 10.32 -6.10
N ALA A 247 10.62 11.47 -6.76
CA ALA A 247 10.92 12.74 -6.11
C ALA A 247 9.83 13.13 -5.11
N LEU A 248 10.22 13.63 -3.92
CA LEU A 248 9.29 14.07 -2.87
C LEU A 248 8.59 15.39 -3.22
N ASN A 249 9.17 16.18 -4.12
CA ASN A 249 8.60 17.42 -4.62
C ASN A 249 9.03 17.61 -6.08
N PRO A 250 8.45 18.54 -6.86
CA PRO A 250 8.71 18.67 -8.29
C PRO A 250 10.05 19.38 -8.58
N TRP A 251 11.17 18.87 -8.05
CA TRP A 251 12.52 19.30 -8.36
C TRP A 251 13.08 18.77 -9.70
N PRO A 252 12.69 17.58 -10.23
CA PRO A 252 13.19 17.14 -11.53
C PRO A 252 12.80 18.11 -12.65
N GLU A 253 13.58 18.13 -13.72
CA GLU A 253 13.31 19.01 -14.88
C GLU A 253 12.19 18.45 -15.76
N LEU A 254 12.16 17.14 -15.94
CA LEU A 254 11.21 16.45 -16.82
C LEU A 254 9.80 16.53 -16.27
N GLU A 255 8.82 16.98 -17.08
CA GLU A 255 7.44 17.21 -16.63
C GLU A 255 6.75 15.94 -16.15
N SER A 256 7.00 14.79 -16.78
CA SER A 256 6.48 13.50 -16.32
C SER A 256 6.95 13.15 -14.89
N LYS A 257 8.21 13.47 -14.57
CA LYS A 257 8.76 13.29 -13.22
C LYS A 257 8.17 14.28 -12.21
N LYS A 258 7.90 15.52 -12.65
CA LYS A 258 7.20 16.51 -11.81
C LYS A 258 5.76 16.10 -11.52
N GLU A 259 5.06 15.53 -12.50
CA GLU A 259 3.69 15.03 -12.30
C GLU A 259 3.67 13.91 -11.27
N MET A 260 4.56 12.92 -11.40
CA MET A 260 4.74 11.86 -10.42
C MET A 260 4.99 12.42 -9.02
N ALA A 261 5.94 13.39 -8.92
CA ALA A 261 6.31 14.02 -7.66
C ALA A 261 5.15 14.80 -7.00
N ARG A 262 4.30 15.48 -7.78
CA ARG A 262 3.12 16.19 -7.24
C ARG A 262 2.12 15.21 -6.61
N TRP A 263 1.81 14.11 -7.29
CA TRP A 263 0.90 13.09 -6.75
C TRP A 263 1.50 12.39 -5.53
N PHE A 264 2.79 12.06 -5.56
CA PHE A 264 3.47 11.44 -4.42
C PHE A 264 3.52 12.38 -3.20
N ASN A 265 3.89 13.65 -3.42
CA ASN A 265 3.92 14.67 -2.37
C ASN A 265 2.55 14.82 -1.70
N LEU A 266 1.47 14.89 -2.50
CA LEU A 266 0.11 15.02 -1.98
C LEU A 266 -0.25 13.80 -1.11
N GLY A 267 -0.02 12.58 -1.59
CA GLY A 267 -0.29 11.36 -0.85
C GLY A 267 0.55 11.21 0.42
N LEU A 268 1.84 11.60 0.38
CA LEU A 268 2.71 11.55 1.54
C LEU A 268 2.31 12.59 2.59
N ASN A 269 2.00 13.84 2.18
CA ASN A 269 1.55 14.88 3.09
C ASN A 269 0.29 14.44 3.89
N GLN A 270 -0.68 13.86 3.22
CA GLN A 270 -1.88 13.31 3.90
C GLN A 270 -1.54 12.07 4.74
N GLY A 271 -0.49 11.33 4.39
CA GLY A 271 -0.06 10.13 5.08
C GLY A 271 0.80 10.34 6.32
N LEU A 272 1.33 11.55 6.54
CA LEU A 272 2.26 11.80 7.65
C LEU A 272 1.68 11.42 9.01
N GLU A 273 0.46 11.87 9.34
CA GLU A 273 -0.20 11.50 10.60
C GLU A 273 -0.46 9.99 10.68
N ALA A 274 -0.98 9.40 9.60
CA ALA A 274 -1.30 7.99 9.54
C ALA A 274 -0.08 7.11 9.82
N MET A 275 1.06 7.41 9.23
CA MET A 275 2.31 6.67 9.43
C MET A 275 2.94 6.91 10.81
N THR A 276 2.65 8.06 11.44
CA THR A 276 3.38 8.54 12.62
C THR A 276 2.68 8.22 13.94
N PHE A 277 1.37 8.41 14.04
CA PHE A 277 0.71 8.38 15.35
C PHE A 277 0.86 7.04 16.06
N GLN A 278 0.47 5.95 15.43
CA GLN A 278 0.58 4.63 16.07
C GLN A 278 2.05 4.23 16.27
N SER A 279 2.92 4.47 15.27
CA SER A 279 4.32 4.07 15.32
C SER A 279 5.15 4.88 16.33
N VAL A 280 4.93 6.20 16.42
CA VAL A 280 5.77 7.09 17.22
C VAL A 280 5.13 7.40 18.57
N ILE A 281 3.84 7.71 18.64
CA ILE A 281 3.18 7.99 19.92
C ILE A 281 3.01 6.71 20.73
N HIS A 282 2.38 5.68 20.15
CA HIS A 282 2.09 4.45 20.90
C HIS A 282 3.34 3.59 21.12
N TRP A 283 4.06 3.27 20.04
CA TRP A 283 5.17 2.31 20.14
C TRP A 283 6.47 2.90 20.68
N LEU A 284 6.74 4.18 20.46
CA LEU A 284 7.94 4.84 21.00
C LEU A 284 7.68 5.68 22.25
N GLY A 285 6.41 6.01 22.57
CA GLY A 285 6.04 6.76 23.77
C GLY A 285 6.30 8.27 23.68
N TYR A 286 6.40 8.85 22.47
CA TYR A 286 6.55 10.29 22.30
C TYR A 286 5.22 11.01 22.60
N PRO A 287 5.27 12.21 23.25
CA PRO A 287 4.08 13.02 23.47
C PRO A 287 3.43 13.47 22.16
N GLU A 288 2.10 13.40 22.09
CA GLU A 288 1.34 13.79 20.88
C GLU A 288 1.67 15.21 20.38
N PRO A 289 1.78 16.26 21.25
CA PRO A 289 2.12 17.60 20.79
C PRO A 289 3.48 17.68 20.08
N GLU A 290 4.50 17.00 20.58
CA GLU A 290 5.84 16.94 19.96
C GLU A 290 5.79 16.24 18.59
N VAL A 291 4.98 15.20 18.50
CA VAL A 291 4.80 14.46 17.24
C VAL A 291 4.07 15.31 16.19
N ARG A 292 3.06 16.08 16.59
CA ARG A 292 2.37 17.02 15.68
C ARG A 292 3.31 18.15 15.22
N GLU A 293 4.12 18.71 16.11
CA GLU A 293 5.14 19.69 15.74
C GLU A 293 6.15 19.11 14.74
N LEU A 294 6.63 17.88 15.00
CA LEU A 294 7.53 17.20 14.06
C LEU A 294 6.90 17.07 12.67
N ILE A 295 5.63 16.68 12.58
CA ILE A 295 4.91 16.54 11.29
C ILE A 295 4.88 17.87 10.54
N GLU A 296 4.58 18.99 11.20
CA GLU A 296 4.56 20.30 10.55
C GLU A 296 5.96 20.68 10.00
N ARG A 297 7.02 20.42 10.76
CA ARG A 297 8.40 20.63 10.29
C ARG A 297 8.78 19.72 9.11
N VAL A 298 8.27 18.50 9.10
CA VAL A 298 8.46 17.57 7.96
C VAL A 298 7.80 18.11 6.69
N LYS A 299 6.60 18.68 6.79
CA LYS A 299 5.92 19.32 5.64
C LYS A 299 6.74 20.46 5.05
N GLU A 300 7.37 21.30 5.92
CA GLU A 300 8.29 22.36 5.49
C GLU A 300 9.51 21.76 4.74
N ASP A 301 10.14 20.74 5.28
CA ASP A 301 11.30 20.07 4.68
C ASP A 301 10.96 19.43 3.33
N MET A 302 9.78 18.84 3.19
CA MET A 302 9.32 18.25 1.93
C MET A 302 9.14 19.27 0.81
N CYS A 303 9.06 20.57 1.11
CA CYS A 303 8.99 21.63 0.11
C CYS A 303 10.36 22.09 -0.43
N LYS A 304 11.46 21.68 0.19
CA LYS A 304 12.83 22.15 -0.14
C LYS A 304 13.36 21.45 -1.38
N ARG A 305 13.18 22.07 -2.54
CA ARG A 305 13.56 21.52 -3.86
C ARG A 305 15.06 21.38 -4.03
N GLU A 306 15.83 22.26 -3.42
CA GLU A 306 17.29 22.29 -3.44
C GLU A 306 17.92 21.04 -2.83
N TRP A 307 17.20 20.33 -1.95
CA TRP A 307 17.68 19.06 -1.39
C TRP A 307 17.55 17.88 -2.34
N ARG A 308 16.77 18.03 -3.42
CA ARG A 308 16.54 17.00 -4.44
C ARG A 308 16.18 15.63 -3.82
N THR A 309 15.29 15.67 -2.82
CA THR A 309 14.89 14.47 -2.05
C THR A 309 14.02 13.54 -2.87
N TYR A 310 14.22 12.24 -2.66
CA TYR A 310 13.46 11.18 -3.30
C TYR A 310 13.31 9.94 -2.40
N CYS A 311 12.30 9.11 -2.69
CA CYS A 311 12.16 7.73 -2.25
C CYS A 311 12.33 6.78 -3.43
N THR A 312 12.50 5.48 -3.15
CA THR A 312 12.59 4.47 -4.21
C THR A 312 11.35 3.58 -4.19
N MET A 313 10.67 3.46 -5.33
CA MET A 313 9.62 2.48 -5.54
C MET A 313 10.22 1.22 -6.14
N HIS A 314 9.83 0.07 -5.61
CA HIS A 314 10.21 -1.25 -6.06
C HIS A 314 9.01 -1.95 -6.68
N VAL A 315 9.18 -2.47 -7.89
CA VAL A 315 8.18 -3.30 -8.57
C VAL A 315 8.78 -4.68 -8.79
N PHE A 316 8.19 -5.69 -8.18
CA PHE A 316 8.56 -7.10 -8.39
C PHE A 316 7.47 -7.78 -9.21
N LEU A 317 7.88 -8.37 -10.33
CA LEU A 317 7.04 -9.19 -11.20
C LEU A 317 7.56 -10.62 -11.10
N ALA A 318 6.85 -11.45 -10.34
CA ALA A 318 7.30 -12.80 -10.02
C ALA A 318 6.36 -13.83 -10.66
N ARG A 319 6.83 -14.50 -11.74
CA ARG A 319 6.05 -15.51 -12.48
C ARG A 319 6.25 -16.88 -11.87
N ARG A 320 5.17 -17.64 -11.77
CA ARG A 320 5.25 -19.04 -11.40
C ARG A 320 5.53 -19.90 -12.64
N PRO A 321 6.70 -20.57 -12.74
CA PRO A 321 7.01 -21.44 -13.88
C PRO A 321 6.16 -22.71 -13.90
N LEU A 322 6.08 -23.40 -15.04
CA LEU A 322 5.35 -24.68 -15.19
C LEU A 322 5.93 -25.78 -14.29
N SER A 323 7.24 -25.82 -14.16
CA SER A 323 7.96 -26.71 -13.25
C SER A 323 8.90 -25.88 -12.40
N PRO A 324 9.10 -26.20 -11.11
CA PRO A 324 10.14 -25.56 -10.33
C PRO A 324 11.47 -25.74 -11.08
N GLY A 325 12.13 -24.64 -11.44
CA GLY A 325 13.44 -24.72 -12.05
C GLY A 325 14.34 -25.54 -11.13
N ARG A 326 14.85 -26.69 -11.63
CA ARG A 326 15.95 -27.37 -10.95
C ARG A 326 17.11 -26.38 -10.98
N ARG A 327 17.51 -25.88 -9.82
CA ARG A 327 18.80 -25.20 -9.71
C ARG A 327 19.88 -26.22 -10.09
N ALA A 328 20.67 -25.86 -11.13
CA ALA A 328 21.87 -26.59 -11.49
C ALA A 328 22.96 -26.40 -10.42
#